data_6e7b67677f7120db209858ef702bf000
#
_entry.id   6e7b67677f7120db209858ef702bf000
#
_cell.length_a   1.000
_cell.length_b   1.000
_cell.length_c   1.000
_cell.angle_alpha   90.00
_cell.angle_beta   90.00
_cell.angle_gamma   90.00
#
_symmetry.space_group_name_H-M   'P 1'
#
loop_
_entity.id
_entity.type
_entity.pdbx_description
1 polymer ?
#
loop_
_entity_poly.entity_id
_entity_poly.type
_entity_poly.pdbx_seq_one_letter_code
_entity_poly.pdbx_strand_id
1 'polypeptide(L)'
;MNNDFSRRDFFALLGAGLVAGAAAPQAQSGKRLFAYVASWTSGPGIGVGNGGGISVFSVDMATGALAPVMRTGPEFDRMNTGYLAVNPNGRFLYATNEVESYDNEYGGGAVLTFAINQVDGTIAHAGTQPSMGVWPAYISIDASGSRVAVANHGNYDPSVRVVKKNGVPEIEKVWDDGTVALLPVKADGTLDRPSDVAILERTQSVDKVTQRSAHAHSVNWDPSQRMAVACDKGCDRVYTYRVANGSHTLAEGKTVKTEPGIAPRHSSFHPRLPYVFIVNERQSSLSCYRYDATTADISLVQTMPTIPAEYTMNNSPADVHVHPNGRFVYSSNRGHNSLAIFRIDEGSGRMTLVGIVPTQGATPRGFNFDPSGRFLFAANQGTGNIVTFAVDGDSGTLTPTGAKVDVPRPVCVQFAAV
;
A
#
# COMPACT_ATOMS: atom_id res chain seq x y z
N MET A 1 64.01 -22.62 -29.26
CA MET A 1 63.41 -23.92 -28.98
C MET A 1 61.94 -23.68 -28.79
N ASN A 2 61.20 -24.13 -29.81
CA ASN A 2 59.73 -24.00 -29.89
C ASN A 2 59.06 -24.90 -28.90
N ASN A 3 57.96 -24.45 -28.32
CA ASN A 3 56.89 -25.33 -27.89
C ASN A 3 55.52 -24.70 -28.24
N ASP A 4 54.96 -25.29 -29.29
CA ASP A 4 53.60 -25.15 -29.71
C ASP A 4 52.66 -25.70 -28.65
N PHE A 5 51.67 -24.90 -28.21
CA PHE A 5 50.46 -25.38 -27.57
C PHE A 5 49.32 -25.44 -28.58
N SER A 6 48.95 -26.68 -28.85
CA SER A 6 47.90 -27.08 -29.78
C SER A 6 46.53 -26.65 -29.35
N ARG A 7 45.70 -26.18 -30.30
CA ARG A 7 44.30 -25.74 -30.21
C ARG A 7 43.30 -26.88 -29.90
N ARG A 8 43.69 -27.99 -29.29
CA ARG A 8 42.81 -29.17 -29.11
C ARG A 8 42.33 -29.44 -27.68
N ASP A 9 42.78 -28.66 -26.67
CA ASP A 9 42.41 -28.91 -25.26
C ASP A 9 41.32 -27.97 -24.72
N PHE A 10 40.54 -27.29 -25.60
CA PHE A 10 39.49 -26.32 -25.18
C PHE A 10 38.06 -26.88 -25.26
N PHE A 11 37.86 -28.17 -25.50
CA PHE A 11 36.51 -28.74 -25.66
C PHE A 11 36.19 -29.95 -24.75
N ALA A 12 36.60 -29.94 -23.51
CA ALA A 12 36.25 -31.01 -22.56
C ALA A 12 35.91 -30.50 -21.17
N LEU A 13 35.06 -29.44 -21.06
CA LEU A 13 34.44 -29.03 -19.78
C LEU A 13 33.15 -28.24 -20.02
N LEU A 14 32.20 -28.88 -20.71
CA LEU A 14 30.82 -28.44 -20.80
C LEU A 14 29.92 -29.64 -20.55
N GLY A 15 29.53 -29.86 -19.32
CA GLY A 15 28.62 -30.94 -18.99
C GLY A 15 28.44 -31.19 -17.49
N ALA A 16 28.22 -30.10 -16.71
CA ALA A 16 27.57 -30.24 -15.39
C ALA A 16 26.67 -29.05 -15.20
N GLY A 17 25.42 -29.22 -15.62
CA GLY A 17 24.34 -28.26 -15.34
C GLY A 17 24.09 -28.20 -13.84
N LEU A 18 24.58 -27.14 -13.21
CA LEU A 18 24.12 -26.75 -11.89
C LEU A 18 22.72 -26.15 -12.08
N VAL A 19 21.70 -26.94 -11.81
CA VAL A 19 20.37 -26.47 -11.48
C VAL A 19 20.51 -25.67 -10.17
N ALA A 20 20.71 -24.37 -10.28
CA ALA A 20 20.59 -23.48 -9.14
C ALA A 20 19.12 -23.48 -8.73
N GLY A 21 18.75 -24.33 -7.78
CA GLY A 21 17.49 -24.21 -7.05
C GLY A 21 17.41 -22.80 -6.49
N ALA A 22 16.32 -22.08 -6.79
CA ALA A 22 16.00 -20.82 -6.19
C ALA A 22 15.95 -21.03 -4.67
N ALA A 23 17.00 -20.59 -3.97
CA ALA A 23 17.02 -20.58 -2.51
C ALA A 23 15.87 -19.66 -2.06
N ALA A 24 14.92 -20.21 -1.34
CA ALA A 24 13.99 -19.41 -0.54
C ALA A 24 14.83 -18.44 0.30
N PRO A 25 14.38 -17.19 0.51
CA PRO A 25 15.10 -16.24 1.33
C PRO A 25 15.33 -16.88 2.70
N GLN A 26 16.58 -17.14 3.03
CA GLN A 26 16.96 -17.63 4.37
C GLN A 26 16.55 -16.55 5.36
N ALA A 27 15.71 -16.93 6.33
CA ALA A 27 15.45 -16.10 7.50
C ALA A 27 16.81 -15.74 8.12
N GLN A 28 17.12 -14.44 8.20
CA GLN A 28 18.33 -13.98 8.87
C GLN A 28 18.30 -14.49 10.30
N SER A 29 19.15 -15.46 10.63
CA SER A 29 19.26 -16.05 11.95
C SER A 29 19.66 -14.99 12.97
N GLY A 30 18.77 -14.68 13.89
CA GLY A 30 19.00 -13.78 15.02
C GLY A 30 18.11 -12.55 15.12
N LYS A 31 17.41 -12.12 14.07
CA LYS A 31 16.51 -10.96 14.11
C LYS A 31 15.11 -11.35 14.55
N ARG A 32 14.52 -10.53 15.45
CA ARG A 32 13.12 -10.65 15.86
C ARG A 32 12.23 -9.88 14.92
N LEU A 33 11.06 -10.43 14.57
CA LEU A 33 10.07 -9.77 13.73
C LEU A 33 9.05 -9.03 14.62
N PHE A 34 8.76 -7.78 14.24
CA PHE A 34 7.72 -6.97 14.87
C PHE A 34 6.68 -6.53 13.83
N ALA A 35 5.42 -6.52 14.26
CA ALA A 35 4.30 -6.00 13.51
C ALA A 35 3.89 -4.63 14.07
N TYR A 36 3.73 -3.66 13.16
CA TYR A 36 3.25 -2.30 13.43
C TYR A 36 1.86 -2.17 12.85
N VAL A 37 0.88 -1.88 13.70
CA VAL A 37 -0.54 -1.86 13.33
C VAL A 37 -1.06 -0.43 13.46
N ALA A 38 -1.51 0.14 12.34
CA ALA A 38 -2.18 1.43 12.30
C ALA A 38 -3.65 1.30 12.74
N SER A 39 -4.10 2.26 13.54
CA SER A 39 -5.49 2.38 13.98
C SER A 39 -6.13 3.65 13.45
N TRP A 40 -7.34 3.54 12.90
CA TRP A 40 -8.09 4.68 12.38
C TRP A 40 -9.00 5.23 13.47
N THR A 41 -8.64 6.37 14.05
CA THR A 41 -9.29 6.92 15.26
C THR A 41 -10.52 7.75 14.95
N SER A 42 -10.51 8.48 13.81
CA SER A 42 -11.61 9.35 13.38
C SER A 42 -11.62 9.43 11.86
N GLY A 43 -12.74 9.81 11.28
CA GLY A 43 -12.86 9.99 9.83
C GLY A 43 -14.25 10.46 9.43
N PRO A 44 -14.46 10.84 8.16
CA PRO A 44 -15.76 11.25 7.65
C PRO A 44 -16.84 10.19 7.96
N GLY A 45 -17.90 10.62 8.65
CA GLY A 45 -19.03 9.74 8.99
C GLY A 45 -18.79 8.71 10.10
N ILE A 46 -17.64 8.73 10.80
CA ILE A 46 -17.29 7.70 11.79
C ILE A 46 -17.26 8.25 13.24
N GLY A 47 -17.21 9.58 13.40
CA GLY A 47 -17.05 10.22 14.70
C GLY A 47 -15.61 10.04 15.28
N VAL A 48 -15.42 10.37 16.54
CA VAL A 48 -14.15 10.15 17.24
C VAL A 48 -14.00 8.66 17.52
N GLY A 49 -13.03 8.02 16.89
CA GLY A 49 -12.79 6.57 17.07
C GLY A 49 -12.11 6.22 18.39
N ASN A 50 -12.14 4.94 18.74
CA ASN A 50 -11.49 4.36 19.91
C ASN A 50 -10.06 3.85 19.59
N GLY A 51 -9.59 4.07 18.37
CA GLY A 51 -8.24 3.69 18.00
C GLY A 51 -7.24 4.64 18.66
N GLY A 52 -6.00 4.27 18.74
CA GLY A 52 -4.96 5.12 19.30
C GLY A 52 -3.67 4.88 18.57
N GLY A 53 -3.35 5.75 17.62
CA GLY A 53 -2.04 5.79 16.98
C GLY A 53 -1.60 4.46 16.38
N ILE A 54 -0.48 3.93 16.85
CA ILE A 54 0.17 2.71 16.35
C ILE A 54 0.37 1.72 17.51
N SER A 55 -0.04 0.47 17.30
CA SER A 55 0.24 -0.65 18.20
C SER A 55 1.40 -1.48 17.66
N VAL A 56 2.31 -1.90 18.53
CA VAL A 56 3.48 -2.72 18.21
C VAL A 56 3.35 -4.09 18.86
N PHE A 57 3.60 -5.14 18.09
CA PHE A 57 3.57 -6.53 18.53
C PHE A 57 4.86 -7.23 18.12
N SER A 58 5.35 -8.13 18.97
CA SER A 58 6.31 -9.14 18.53
C SER A 58 5.56 -10.28 17.82
N VAL A 59 6.18 -10.85 16.79
CA VAL A 59 5.61 -11.94 15.99
C VAL A 59 6.30 -13.26 16.34
N ASP A 60 5.53 -14.25 16.76
CA ASP A 60 6.02 -15.61 16.85
C ASP A 60 6.10 -16.23 15.45
N MET A 61 7.30 -16.41 14.95
CA MET A 61 7.55 -16.93 13.60
C MET A 61 7.19 -18.41 13.42
N ALA A 62 6.89 -19.15 14.49
CA ALA A 62 6.45 -20.53 14.39
C ALA A 62 4.92 -20.63 14.22
N THR A 63 4.18 -19.76 14.86
CA THR A 63 2.70 -19.83 14.97
C THR A 63 1.97 -18.66 14.31
N GLY A 64 2.67 -17.54 14.01
CA GLY A 64 2.07 -16.29 13.55
C GLY A 64 1.34 -15.53 14.67
N ALA A 65 1.49 -15.93 15.93
CA ALA A 65 0.87 -15.23 17.04
C ALA A 65 1.52 -13.85 17.28
N LEU A 66 0.68 -12.88 17.65
CA LEU A 66 1.09 -11.51 17.99
C LEU A 66 1.06 -11.33 19.50
N ALA A 67 2.17 -10.90 20.11
CA ALA A 67 2.24 -10.54 21.53
C ALA A 67 2.46 -9.02 21.66
N PRO A 68 1.64 -8.29 22.47
CA PRO A 68 1.74 -6.86 22.63
C PRO A 68 3.11 -6.43 23.16
N VAL A 69 3.69 -5.38 22.59
CA VAL A 69 4.95 -4.74 23.02
C VAL A 69 4.69 -3.34 23.54
N MET A 70 4.04 -2.51 22.73
CA MET A 70 3.66 -1.15 23.11
C MET A 70 2.50 -0.65 22.26
N ARG A 71 1.91 0.46 22.68
CA ARG A 71 1.09 1.36 21.90
C ARG A 71 1.66 2.75 22.05
N THR A 72 1.55 3.60 21.02
CA THR A 72 1.92 5.02 21.12
C THR A 72 1.16 5.71 22.24
N GLY A 73 1.79 6.71 22.86
CA GLY A 73 1.23 7.43 24.00
C GLY A 73 -0.02 8.25 23.67
N PRO A 74 -0.67 8.83 24.71
CA PRO A 74 -1.94 9.54 24.56
C PRO A 74 -1.88 10.76 23.65
N GLU A 75 -0.70 11.34 23.42
CA GLU A 75 -0.47 12.40 22.46
C GLU A 75 -0.80 12.00 21.02
N PHE A 76 -0.82 10.70 20.72
CA PHE A 76 -1.17 10.13 19.42
C PHE A 76 -2.60 9.53 19.38
N ASP A 77 -3.38 9.62 20.46
CA ASP A 77 -4.74 9.06 20.49
C ASP A 77 -5.69 9.72 19.48
N ARG A 78 -5.38 10.94 19.03
CA ARG A 78 -6.10 11.65 17.97
C ARG A 78 -5.50 11.46 16.58
N MET A 79 -4.37 10.78 16.48
CA MET A 79 -3.75 10.46 15.19
C MET A 79 -4.61 9.45 14.45
N ASN A 80 -5.08 9.85 13.27
CA ASN A 80 -5.87 8.99 12.38
C ASN A 80 -4.94 8.31 11.38
N THR A 81 -4.31 7.23 11.79
CA THR A 81 -3.31 6.56 10.98
C THR A 81 -3.96 5.82 9.82
N GLY A 82 -3.84 6.34 8.60
CA GLY A 82 -4.39 5.73 7.39
C GLY A 82 -3.54 4.56 6.88
N TYR A 83 -2.23 4.76 6.78
CA TYR A 83 -1.30 3.75 6.28
C TYR A 83 0.11 3.93 6.89
N LEU A 84 0.91 2.84 6.81
CA LEU A 84 2.27 2.78 7.32
C LEU A 84 3.24 2.34 6.22
N ALA A 85 4.49 2.81 6.31
CA ALA A 85 5.60 2.29 5.51
C ALA A 85 6.84 2.11 6.41
N VAL A 86 7.52 0.98 6.32
CA VAL A 86 8.78 0.72 7.02
C VAL A 86 9.94 0.99 6.09
N ASN A 87 10.94 1.74 6.54
CA ASN A 87 12.18 1.92 5.78
C ASN A 87 12.85 0.55 5.56
N PRO A 88 13.37 0.24 4.36
CA PRO A 88 14.03 -1.04 4.08
C PRO A 88 15.17 -1.40 5.04
N ASN A 89 15.79 -0.41 5.70
CA ASN A 89 16.81 -0.65 6.73
C ASN A 89 16.24 -1.12 8.09
N GLY A 90 14.89 -1.13 8.24
CA GLY A 90 14.20 -1.53 9.47
C GLY A 90 14.33 -0.56 10.65
N ARG A 91 14.86 0.66 10.44
CA ARG A 91 15.13 1.62 11.51
C ARG A 91 14.08 2.70 11.68
N PHE A 92 13.22 2.90 10.69
CA PHE A 92 12.21 3.95 10.69
C PHE A 92 10.88 3.44 10.18
N LEU A 93 9.83 3.95 10.78
CA LEU A 93 8.44 3.77 10.39
C LEU A 93 7.86 5.14 10.04
N TYR A 94 7.20 5.23 8.90
CA TYR A 94 6.47 6.41 8.45
C TYR A 94 4.97 6.12 8.50
N ALA A 95 4.21 7.09 9.00
CA ALA A 95 2.77 6.97 9.19
C ALA A 95 2.05 8.19 8.63
N THR A 96 1.00 7.98 7.84
CA THR A 96 0.10 9.08 7.49
C THR A 96 -0.79 9.41 8.68
N ASN A 97 -1.05 10.70 8.89
CA ASN A 97 -2.15 11.17 9.73
C ASN A 97 -3.28 11.65 8.81
N GLU A 98 -4.21 10.74 8.50
CA GLU A 98 -5.32 10.91 7.56
C GLU A 98 -6.40 11.82 8.17
N VAL A 99 -6.12 13.11 8.17
CA VAL A 99 -6.99 14.18 8.68
C VAL A 99 -7.08 15.33 7.68
N GLU A 100 -8.11 16.15 7.83
CA GLU A 100 -8.29 17.35 7.02
C GLU A 100 -7.28 18.43 7.38
N SER A 101 -7.01 18.60 8.68
CA SER A 101 -6.02 19.53 9.18
C SER A 101 -5.31 18.92 10.39
N TYR A 102 -3.98 18.88 10.35
CA TYR A 102 -3.15 18.38 11.45
C TYR A 102 -2.87 19.47 12.50
N ASP A 103 -2.48 20.63 12.02
CA ASP A 103 -2.26 21.84 12.83
C ASP A 103 -2.52 23.11 12.00
N ASN A 104 -2.46 24.27 12.67
CA ASN A 104 -2.69 25.55 12.00
C ASN A 104 -1.54 25.97 11.08
N GLU A 105 -0.36 25.37 11.21
CA GLU A 105 0.83 25.71 10.41
C GLU A 105 0.78 25.06 9.03
N TYR A 106 0.38 23.79 8.95
CA TYR A 106 0.44 23.02 7.71
C TYR A 106 -0.87 23.07 6.91
N GLY A 107 -2.00 23.26 7.58
CA GLY A 107 -3.31 23.42 6.92
C GLY A 107 -3.79 22.19 6.14
N GLY A 108 -3.26 21.00 6.42
CA GLY A 108 -3.56 19.73 5.76
C GLY A 108 -3.21 18.55 6.62
N GLY A 109 -3.18 17.36 6.02
CA GLY A 109 -2.69 16.15 6.68
C GLY A 109 -1.18 16.14 6.87
N ALA A 110 -0.69 15.16 7.62
CA ALA A 110 0.73 15.05 7.96
C ALA A 110 1.28 13.64 7.76
N VAL A 111 2.61 13.56 7.66
CA VAL A 111 3.39 12.33 7.74
C VAL A 111 4.28 12.40 8.97
N LEU A 112 4.13 11.43 9.87
CA LEU A 112 4.94 11.29 11.06
C LEU A 112 6.03 10.24 10.83
N THR A 113 7.23 10.53 11.33
CA THR A 113 8.36 9.61 11.36
C THR A 113 8.54 9.08 12.77
N PHE A 114 8.71 7.78 12.90
CA PHE A 114 9.07 7.12 14.16
C PHE A 114 10.37 6.35 13.99
N ALA A 115 11.30 6.52 14.93
CA ALA A 115 12.49 5.69 15.03
C ALA A 115 12.13 4.34 15.65
N ILE A 116 12.60 3.24 15.08
CA ILE A 116 12.40 1.87 15.57
C ILE A 116 13.61 1.47 16.41
N ASN A 117 13.37 1.12 17.68
CA ASN A 117 14.39 0.59 18.56
C ASN A 117 14.83 -0.80 18.10
N GLN A 118 16.11 -0.94 17.80
CA GLN A 118 16.69 -2.16 17.23
C GLN A 118 16.89 -3.28 18.27
N VAL A 119 16.54 -3.04 19.55
CA VAL A 119 16.63 -4.04 20.61
C VAL A 119 15.28 -4.69 20.89
N ASP A 120 14.18 -3.91 20.90
CA ASP A 120 12.87 -4.39 21.35
C ASP A 120 11.70 -4.05 20.41
N GLY A 121 11.97 -3.38 19.27
CA GLY A 121 10.97 -3.03 18.26
C GLY A 121 10.07 -1.87 18.67
N THR A 122 10.25 -1.24 19.84
CA THR A 122 9.46 -0.07 20.25
C THR A 122 9.72 1.11 19.32
N ILE A 123 8.77 2.07 19.28
CA ILE A 123 8.88 3.24 18.42
C ILE A 123 8.85 4.55 19.21
N ALA A 124 9.62 5.53 18.74
CA ALA A 124 9.63 6.88 19.28
C ALA A 124 9.47 7.90 18.17
N HIS A 125 8.62 8.92 18.37
CA HIS A 125 8.42 9.99 17.40
C HIS A 125 9.74 10.74 17.13
N ALA A 126 10.06 10.93 15.85
CA ALA A 126 11.32 11.51 15.39
C ALA A 126 11.13 12.76 14.51
N GLY A 127 9.91 13.01 14.02
CA GLY A 127 9.63 14.20 13.21
C GLY A 127 8.30 14.14 12.51
N THR A 128 7.86 15.29 12.00
CA THR A 128 6.60 15.45 11.26
C THR A 128 6.83 16.35 10.05
N GLN A 129 6.19 16.02 8.92
CA GLN A 129 6.18 16.84 7.71
C GLN A 129 4.73 16.97 7.18
N PRO A 130 4.38 18.07 6.50
CA PRO A 130 3.10 18.18 5.82
C PRO A 130 3.00 17.14 4.69
N SER A 131 1.82 16.55 4.50
CA SER A 131 1.56 15.60 3.40
C SER A 131 1.31 16.26 2.05
N MET A 132 1.15 17.60 2.01
CA MET A 132 0.80 18.40 0.83
C MET A 132 -0.61 18.10 0.26
N GLY A 133 -1.53 17.85 1.13
CA GLY A 133 -2.94 17.66 0.84
C GLY A 133 -3.72 17.28 2.09
N VAL A 134 -5.02 17.06 1.96
CA VAL A 134 -5.85 16.59 3.06
C VAL A 134 -6.13 15.11 2.93
N TRP A 135 -6.39 14.45 4.06
CA TRP A 135 -6.67 13.00 4.11
C TRP A 135 -5.58 12.16 3.45
N PRO A 136 -4.30 12.21 3.88
CA PRO A 136 -3.25 11.33 3.35
C PRO A 136 -3.58 9.87 3.64
N ALA A 137 -4.15 9.19 2.64
CA ALA A 137 -4.73 7.86 2.77
C ALA A 137 -3.70 6.73 2.60
N TYR A 138 -2.56 7.02 1.98
CA TYR A 138 -1.54 6.01 1.67
C TYR A 138 -0.13 6.58 1.68
N ILE A 139 0.82 5.74 2.06
CA ILE A 139 2.25 6.05 2.04
C ILE A 139 3.04 4.84 1.57
N SER A 140 4.03 5.06 0.75
CA SER A 140 5.00 4.04 0.35
C SER A 140 6.42 4.59 0.35
N ILE A 141 7.39 3.72 0.49
CA ILE A 141 8.81 4.07 0.43
C ILE A 141 9.48 3.29 -0.68
N ASP A 142 10.43 3.91 -1.37
CA ASP A 142 11.21 3.26 -2.40
C ASP A 142 12.19 2.22 -1.81
N ALA A 143 12.64 1.27 -2.63
CA ALA A 143 13.51 0.18 -2.16
C ALA A 143 14.90 0.67 -1.69
N SER A 144 15.33 1.88 -2.09
CA SER A 144 16.56 2.48 -1.58
C SER A 144 16.39 3.09 -0.18
N GLY A 145 15.13 3.30 0.26
CA GLY A 145 14.82 3.97 1.51
C GLY A 145 15.09 5.47 1.50
N SER A 146 15.19 6.08 0.30
CA SER A 146 15.56 7.49 0.14
C SER A 146 14.38 8.41 -0.18
N ARG A 147 13.22 7.85 -0.55
CA ARG A 147 12.05 8.62 -1.00
C ARG A 147 10.76 8.00 -0.50
N VAL A 148 9.94 8.82 0.09
CA VAL A 148 8.58 8.47 0.51
C VAL A 148 7.59 9.15 -0.44
N ALA A 149 6.62 8.40 -0.94
CA ALA A 149 5.50 8.92 -1.71
C ALA A 149 4.21 8.83 -0.89
N VAL A 150 3.39 9.88 -0.95
CA VAL A 150 2.13 10.00 -0.19
C VAL A 150 1.00 10.30 -1.15
N ALA A 151 -0.10 9.55 -1.05
CA ALA A 151 -1.34 9.84 -1.75
C ALA A 151 -2.31 10.54 -0.81
N ASN A 152 -2.68 11.78 -1.13
CA ASN A 152 -3.64 12.59 -0.41
C ASN A 152 -4.99 12.49 -1.11
N HIS A 153 -6.00 12.06 -0.36
CA HIS A 153 -7.31 11.75 -0.92
C HIS A 153 -8.08 13.02 -1.38
N GLY A 154 -7.89 14.15 -0.69
CA GLY A 154 -8.71 15.35 -0.91
C GLY A 154 -10.11 15.24 -0.30
N ASN A 155 -10.84 16.35 -0.27
CA ASN A 155 -12.20 16.41 0.25
C ASN A 155 -13.23 15.99 -0.80
N TYR A 156 -14.31 15.32 -0.36
CA TYR A 156 -15.44 15.00 -1.23
C TYR A 156 -16.24 16.22 -1.64
N ASP A 157 -16.32 17.23 -0.78
CA ASP A 157 -17.06 18.46 -0.99
C ASP A 157 -16.12 19.66 -1.17
N PRO A 158 -16.45 20.59 -2.09
CA PRO A 158 -15.70 21.83 -2.22
C PRO A 158 -15.94 22.75 -1.02
N SER A 159 -14.90 23.45 -0.61
CA SER A 159 -15.05 24.64 0.21
C SER A 159 -15.77 25.74 -0.59
N VAL A 160 -16.42 26.68 0.09
CA VAL A 160 -17.04 27.81 -0.54
C VAL A 160 -16.43 29.11 -0.02
N ARG A 161 -16.26 30.07 -0.92
CA ARG A 161 -15.91 31.46 -0.56
C ARG A 161 -16.79 32.44 -1.25
N VAL A 162 -17.06 33.56 -0.58
CA VAL A 162 -17.75 34.68 -1.18
C VAL A 162 -16.75 35.58 -1.89
N VAL A 163 -16.96 35.84 -3.16
CA VAL A 163 -16.18 36.76 -4.00
C VAL A 163 -17.05 37.86 -4.53
N LYS A 164 -16.50 39.02 -4.93
CA LYS A 164 -17.21 40.04 -5.67
C LYS A 164 -16.72 40.05 -7.11
N LYS A 165 -17.59 39.73 -8.07
CA LYS A 165 -17.32 39.88 -9.50
C LYS A 165 -18.09 41.07 -10.02
N ASN A 166 -17.39 42.07 -10.54
CA ASN A 166 -17.95 43.33 -11.02
C ASN A 166 -18.86 44.02 -9.94
N GLY A 167 -18.45 43.91 -8.65
CA GLY A 167 -19.20 44.49 -7.54
C GLY A 167 -20.35 43.63 -7.00
N VAL A 168 -20.73 42.54 -7.67
CA VAL A 168 -21.79 41.62 -7.25
C VAL A 168 -21.22 40.48 -6.41
N PRO A 169 -21.79 40.21 -5.22
CA PRO A 169 -21.40 39.05 -4.43
C PRO A 169 -21.79 37.74 -5.13
N GLU A 170 -20.82 36.79 -5.23
CA GLU A 170 -21.02 35.46 -5.78
C GLU A 170 -20.38 34.42 -4.86
N ILE A 171 -20.90 33.18 -4.89
CA ILE A 171 -20.31 32.04 -4.24
C ILE A 171 -19.39 31.33 -5.25
N GLU A 172 -18.11 31.22 -4.91
CA GLU A 172 -17.14 30.43 -5.65
C GLU A 172 -16.86 29.12 -4.91
N LYS A 173 -16.88 27.99 -5.64
CA LYS A 173 -16.51 26.67 -5.12
C LYS A 173 -15.04 26.45 -5.35
N VAL A 174 -14.31 26.12 -4.28
CA VAL A 174 -12.88 25.76 -4.31
C VAL A 174 -12.76 24.28 -4.02
N TRP A 175 -12.35 23.54 -5.01
CA TRP A 175 -12.13 22.10 -4.88
C TRP A 175 -10.75 21.83 -4.33
N ASP A 176 -10.68 20.82 -3.48
CA ASP A 176 -9.44 20.23 -3.00
C ASP A 176 -9.26 18.92 -3.77
N ASP A 177 -8.46 19.01 -4.83
CA ASP A 177 -8.17 17.86 -5.68
C ASP A 177 -7.10 16.97 -5.02
N GLY A 178 -7.20 15.65 -5.21
CA GLY A 178 -6.23 14.70 -4.69
C GLY A 178 -4.82 14.98 -5.21
N THR A 179 -3.81 14.72 -4.39
CA THR A 179 -2.41 14.95 -4.73
C THR A 179 -1.55 13.72 -4.47
N VAL A 180 -0.40 13.66 -5.17
CA VAL A 180 0.69 12.72 -4.86
C VAL A 180 1.92 13.55 -4.52
N ALA A 181 2.39 13.43 -3.28
CA ALA A 181 3.56 14.17 -2.79
C ALA A 181 4.77 13.25 -2.68
N LEU A 182 5.96 13.79 -2.93
CA LEU A 182 7.24 13.11 -2.80
C LEU A 182 8.08 13.81 -1.71
N LEU A 183 8.52 13.04 -0.72
CA LEU A 183 9.31 13.51 0.41
C LEU A 183 10.67 12.78 0.44
N PRO A 184 11.80 13.50 0.36
CA PRO A 184 13.11 12.92 0.55
C PRO A 184 13.31 12.41 1.99
N VAL A 185 14.02 11.30 2.15
CA VAL A 185 14.47 10.79 3.44
C VAL A 185 15.89 11.33 3.71
N LYS A 186 16.08 12.02 4.84
CA LYS A 186 17.38 12.52 5.25
C LYS A 186 18.29 11.41 5.76
N ALA A 187 19.57 11.70 5.91
CA ALA A 187 20.57 10.74 6.41
C ALA A 187 20.25 10.22 7.82
N ASP A 188 19.57 11.02 8.65
CA ASP A 188 19.10 10.62 9.98
C ASP A 188 17.81 9.80 9.98
N GLY A 189 17.23 9.53 8.78
CA GLY A 189 16.02 8.77 8.59
C GLY A 189 14.72 9.56 8.75
N THR A 190 14.78 10.83 9.16
CA THR A 190 13.60 11.71 9.17
C THR A 190 13.30 12.21 7.77
N LEU A 191 12.06 12.68 7.55
CA LEU A 191 11.67 13.23 6.26
C LEU A 191 12.13 14.69 6.13
N ASP A 192 12.53 15.06 4.92
CA ASP A 192 12.70 16.46 4.54
C ASP A 192 11.37 17.05 4.07
N ARG A 193 11.35 18.34 3.79
CA ARG A 193 10.20 19.00 3.14
C ARG A 193 9.86 18.31 1.83
N PRO A 194 8.57 18.24 1.46
CA PRO A 194 8.18 17.72 0.17
C PRO A 194 8.95 18.38 -0.98
N SER A 195 9.53 17.57 -1.84
CA SER A 195 10.35 18.00 -2.97
C SER A 195 9.55 18.17 -4.24
N ASP A 196 8.42 17.49 -4.35
CA ASP A 196 7.52 17.55 -5.50
C ASP A 196 6.10 17.17 -5.13
N VAL A 197 5.12 17.71 -5.86
CA VAL A 197 3.69 17.41 -5.69
C VAL A 197 3.01 17.38 -7.06
N ALA A 198 2.46 16.23 -7.40
CA ALA A 198 1.56 16.09 -8.55
C ALA A 198 0.12 16.33 -8.10
N ILE A 199 -0.55 17.33 -8.69
CA ILE A 199 -1.98 17.60 -8.48
C ILE A 199 -2.76 16.82 -9.54
N LEU A 200 -3.71 15.98 -9.10
CA LEU A 200 -4.47 15.13 -10.00
C LEU A 200 -5.54 15.93 -10.73
N GLU A 201 -5.78 15.56 -11.99
CA GLU A 201 -6.77 16.24 -12.83
C GLU A 201 -8.20 15.94 -12.37
N ARG A 202 -8.93 16.98 -11.96
CA ARG A 202 -10.32 16.86 -11.59
C ARG A 202 -11.21 16.60 -12.80
N THR A 203 -11.90 15.47 -12.77
CA THR A 203 -13.01 15.15 -13.68
C THR A 203 -14.10 14.47 -12.88
N GLN A 204 -15.35 14.77 -13.20
CA GLN A 204 -16.46 14.06 -12.61
C GLN A 204 -16.61 12.67 -13.27
N SER A 205 -16.79 11.62 -12.47
CA SER A 205 -17.17 10.29 -12.93
C SER A 205 -18.67 10.02 -12.67
N VAL A 206 -19.06 8.76 -12.52
CA VAL A 206 -20.46 8.34 -12.50
C VAL A 206 -21.20 8.68 -11.19
N ASP A 207 -20.48 8.60 -10.07
CA ASP A 207 -21.07 8.89 -8.76
C ASP A 207 -21.00 10.39 -8.44
N LYS A 208 -22.18 10.99 -8.33
CA LYS A 208 -22.31 12.43 -8.10
C LYS A 208 -22.03 12.88 -6.66
N VAL A 209 -21.69 11.97 -5.77
CA VAL A 209 -21.36 12.25 -4.37
C VAL A 209 -19.88 12.02 -4.10
N THR A 210 -19.35 10.85 -4.45
CA THR A 210 -17.99 10.44 -4.10
C THR A 210 -17.01 10.49 -5.27
N GLN A 211 -17.44 10.84 -6.49
CA GLN A 211 -16.61 10.91 -7.69
C GLN A 211 -16.77 12.27 -8.40
N ARG A 212 -16.72 13.36 -7.63
CA ARG A 212 -16.81 14.75 -8.16
C ARG A 212 -15.45 15.43 -8.33
N SER A 213 -14.43 14.89 -7.70
CA SER A 213 -13.05 15.37 -7.70
C SER A 213 -12.08 14.20 -7.67
N ALA A 214 -10.81 14.47 -7.92
CA ALA A 214 -9.76 13.46 -7.82
C ALA A 214 -9.54 13.04 -6.36
N HIS A 215 -9.40 11.74 -6.14
CA HIS A 215 -9.19 11.13 -4.82
C HIS A 215 -8.06 10.11 -4.90
N ALA A 216 -6.80 10.58 -4.82
CA ALA A 216 -5.64 9.70 -4.78
C ALA A 216 -5.71 8.80 -3.55
N HIS A 217 -5.72 7.48 -3.75
CA HIS A 217 -5.88 6.56 -2.63
C HIS A 217 -4.69 5.61 -2.41
N SER A 218 -3.79 5.51 -3.36
CA SER A 218 -2.49 4.85 -3.20
C SER A 218 -1.47 5.38 -4.19
N VAL A 219 -0.20 5.23 -3.83
CA VAL A 219 0.95 5.39 -4.72
C VAL A 219 1.98 4.33 -4.37
N ASN A 220 2.45 3.56 -5.37
CA ASN A 220 3.41 2.48 -5.18
C ASN A 220 4.49 2.51 -6.25
N TRP A 221 5.70 2.08 -5.87
CA TRP A 221 6.89 1.99 -6.68
C TRP A 221 6.96 0.65 -7.42
N ASP A 222 7.35 0.66 -8.69
CA ASP A 222 7.71 -0.56 -9.37
C ASP A 222 8.99 -1.19 -8.78
N PRO A 223 9.23 -2.51 -8.90
CA PRO A 223 10.43 -3.14 -8.34
C PRO A 223 11.76 -2.58 -8.85
N SER A 224 11.80 -1.99 -10.05
CA SER A 224 13.01 -1.34 -10.58
C SER A 224 13.21 0.10 -10.10
N GLN A 225 12.24 0.67 -9.37
CA GLN A 225 12.27 2.03 -8.82
C GLN A 225 12.33 3.16 -9.88
N ARG A 226 11.93 2.86 -11.11
CA ARG A 226 11.91 3.82 -12.22
C ARG A 226 10.52 4.39 -12.50
N MET A 227 9.51 3.77 -11.91
CA MET A 227 8.11 4.13 -12.11
C MET A 227 7.35 4.10 -10.79
N ALA A 228 6.38 4.99 -10.64
CA ALA A 228 5.36 4.88 -9.60
C ALA A 228 3.97 4.85 -10.24
N VAL A 229 3.04 4.15 -9.59
CA VAL A 229 1.62 4.09 -9.97
C VAL A 229 0.78 4.66 -8.86
N ALA A 230 -0.07 5.65 -9.18
CA ALA A 230 -1.05 6.20 -8.27
C ALA A 230 -2.48 5.89 -8.75
N CYS A 231 -3.35 5.50 -7.81
CA CYS A 231 -4.74 5.17 -8.07
C CYS A 231 -5.64 6.31 -7.61
N ASP A 232 -6.48 6.80 -8.52
CA ASP A 232 -7.48 7.83 -8.28
C ASP A 232 -8.88 7.25 -8.36
N LYS A 233 -9.47 6.97 -7.21
CA LYS A 233 -10.82 6.40 -7.12
C LYS A 233 -11.92 7.42 -7.41
N GLY A 234 -11.61 8.71 -7.34
CA GLY A 234 -12.57 9.79 -7.55
C GLY A 234 -12.89 10.05 -9.02
N CYS A 235 -11.88 9.91 -9.87
CA CYS A 235 -12.02 10.19 -11.30
C CYS A 235 -11.84 8.96 -12.20
N ASP A 236 -11.82 7.75 -11.63
CA ASP A 236 -11.62 6.49 -12.35
C ASP A 236 -10.36 6.50 -13.21
N ARG A 237 -9.21 6.83 -12.58
CA ARG A 237 -7.93 6.97 -13.28
C ARG A 237 -6.80 6.25 -12.54
N VAL A 238 -5.84 5.82 -13.33
CA VAL A 238 -4.54 5.36 -12.85
C VAL A 238 -3.48 6.24 -13.49
N TYR A 239 -2.71 6.91 -12.65
CA TYR A 239 -1.59 7.76 -13.05
C TYR A 239 -0.30 6.98 -12.92
N THR A 240 0.59 7.16 -13.89
CA THR A 240 1.95 6.66 -13.82
C THR A 240 2.93 7.82 -13.81
N TYR A 241 4.01 7.68 -13.07
CA TYR A 241 5.08 8.66 -12.99
C TYR A 241 6.40 7.99 -13.31
N ARG A 242 7.22 8.63 -14.15
CA ARG A 242 8.61 8.24 -14.33
C ARG A 242 9.44 8.87 -13.22
N VAL A 243 10.31 8.09 -12.65
CA VAL A 243 11.18 8.53 -11.56
C VAL A 243 12.60 8.22 -11.97
N ALA A 244 13.37 9.26 -12.31
CA ALA A 244 14.78 9.09 -12.64
C ALA A 244 15.56 8.64 -11.38
N ASN A 245 16.60 7.83 -11.58
CA ASN A 245 17.44 7.38 -10.48
C ASN A 245 18.06 8.58 -9.74
N GLY A 246 17.90 8.62 -8.41
CA GLY A 246 18.33 9.73 -7.58
C GLY A 246 17.52 11.03 -7.72
N SER A 247 16.47 11.05 -8.57
CA SER A 247 15.56 12.20 -8.68
C SER A 247 14.58 12.25 -7.52
N HIS A 248 14.26 13.46 -7.11
CA HIS A 248 13.21 13.77 -6.14
C HIS A 248 12.02 14.47 -6.83
N THR A 249 11.74 14.11 -8.09
CA THR A 249 10.60 14.64 -8.86
C THR A 249 9.80 13.49 -9.49
N LEU A 250 8.50 13.73 -9.62
CA LEU A 250 7.54 12.86 -10.29
C LEU A 250 7.33 13.39 -11.72
N ALA A 251 8.07 12.86 -12.68
CA ALA A 251 7.84 13.23 -14.08
C ALA A 251 6.58 12.50 -14.58
N GLU A 252 5.62 13.23 -15.13
CA GLU A 252 4.40 12.65 -15.65
C GLU A 252 4.71 11.55 -16.68
N GLY A 253 4.06 10.40 -16.48
CA GLY A 253 4.05 9.28 -17.40
C GLY A 253 2.77 9.27 -18.23
N LYS A 254 1.88 8.33 -17.95
CA LYS A 254 0.55 8.25 -18.57
C LYS A 254 -0.56 8.36 -17.54
N THR A 255 -1.68 8.95 -17.98
CA THR A 255 -2.96 8.85 -17.30
C THR A 255 -3.83 7.84 -18.04
N VAL A 256 -4.16 6.74 -17.39
CA VAL A 256 -5.05 5.70 -17.94
C VAL A 256 -6.45 5.87 -17.36
N LYS A 257 -7.43 6.12 -18.22
CA LYS A 257 -8.84 6.09 -17.84
C LYS A 257 -9.26 4.63 -17.68
N THR A 258 -9.81 4.31 -16.55
CA THR A 258 -10.38 3.00 -16.29
C THR A 258 -11.87 2.96 -16.67
N GLU A 259 -12.53 1.84 -16.49
CA GLU A 259 -13.96 1.73 -16.67
C GLU A 259 -14.72 2.67 -15.73
N PRO A 260 -15.73 3.44 -16.20
CA PRO A 260 -16.45 4.39 -15.37
C PRO A 260 -17.10 3.74 -14.15
N GLY A 261 -16.88 4.33 -12.98
CA GLY A 261 -17.42 3.85 -11.70
C GLY A 261 -16.66 2.68 -11.09
N ILE A 262 -15.50 2.30 -11.62
CA ILE A 262 -14.70 1.19 -11.09
C ILE A 262 -13.98 1.57 -9.78
N ALA A 263 -13.51 2.80 -9.66
CA ALA A 263 -12.81 3.38 -8.52
C ALA A 263 -11.52 2.62 -8.12
N PRO A 264 -10.43 2.73 -8.90
CA PRO A 264 -9.15 2.10 -8.57
C PRO A 264 -8.62 2.67 -7.25
N ARG A 265 -8.24 1.78 -6.30
CA ARG A 265 -7.97 2.18 -4.92
C ARG A 265 -6.53 1.93 -4.47
N HIS A 266 -6.14 0.70 -4.30
CA HIS A 266 -4.79 0.27 -3.94
C HIS A 266 -4.17 -0.55 -5.05
N SER A 267 -2.84 -0.54 -5.14
CA SER A 267 -2.09 -1.30 -6.11
C SER A 267 -0.99 -2.13 -5.45
N SER A 268 -0.61 -3.24 -6.10
CA SER A 268 0.52 -4.08 -5.68
C SER A 268 1.25 -4.58 -6.92
N PHE A 269 2.54 -4.30 -7.00
CA PHE A 269 3.38 -4.80 -8.07
C PHE A 269 3.75 -6.26 -7.86
N HIS A 270 3.85 -7.00 -8.95
CA HIS A 270 4.47 -8.32 -8.92
C HIS A 270 5.97 -8.16 -8.64
N PRO A 271 6.56 -8.95 -7.72
CA PRO A 271 7.94 -8.74 -7.27
C PRO A 271 9.00 -8.95 -8.36
N ARG A 272 8.68 -9.66 -9.45
CA ARG A 272 9.65 -10.04 -10.51
C ARG A 272 9.17 -9.83 -11.94
N LEU A 273 7.86 -9.83 -12.17
CA LEU A 273 7.27 -9.75 -13.51
C LEU A 273 6.65 -8.37 -13.76
N PRO A 274 6.49 -7.92 -15.01
CA PRO A 274 5.99 -6.60 -15.33
C PRO A 274 4.47 -6.48 -15.20
N TYR A 275 3.94 -6.85 -14.03
CA TYR A 275 2.51 -6.77 -13.74
C TYR A 275 2.25 -5.98 -12.46
N VAL A 276 1.18 -5.17 -12.49
CA VAL A 276 0.64 -4.47 -11.33
C VAL A 276 -0.84 -4.82 -11.19
N PHE A 277 -1.25 -5.13 -9.96
CA PHE A 277 -2.62 -5.48 -9.61
C PHE A 277 -3.27 -4.32 -8.88
N ILE A 278 -4.46 -3.94 -9.30
CA ILE A 278 -5.18 -2.78 -8.77
C ILE A 278 -6.57 -3.24 -8.31
N VAL A 279 -6.84 -3.06 -7.03
CA VAL A 279 -8.16 -3.34 -6.46
C VAL A 279 -9.11 -2.18 -6.74
N ASN A 280 -10.32 -2.50 -7.14
CA ASN A 280 -11.36 -1.55 -7.56
C ASN A 280 -12.47 -1.49 -6.53
N GLU A 281 -12.61 -0.35 -5.86
CA GLU A 281 -13.44 -0.21 -4.66
C GLU A 281 -14.93 -0.37 -4.93
N ARG A 282 -15.45 0.12 -6.07
CA ARG A 282 -16.91 0.19 -6.31
C ARG A 282 -17.47 -0.99 -7.08
N GLN A 283 -16.68 -1.62 -7.95
CA GLN A 283 -17.15 -2.75 -8.76
C GLN A 283 -16.73 -4.12 -8.19
N SER A 284 -16.29 -4.17 -6.95
CA SER A 284 -15.90 -5.43 -6.28
C SER A 284 -15.00 -6.30 -7.17
N SER A 285 -13.95 -5.69 -7.73
CA SER A 285 -13.08 -6.35 -8.71
C SER A 285 -11.59 -6.07 -8.48
N LEU A 286 -10.77 -6.90 -9.10
CA LEU A 286 -9.32 -6.79 -9.15
C LEU A 286 -8.87 -6.77 -10.61
N SER A 287 -8.12 -5.76 -11.00
CA SER A 287 -7.56 -5.60 -12.34
C SER A 287 -6.07 -5.90 -12.35
N CYS A 288 -5.60 -6.65 -13.36
CA CYS A 288 -4.19 -6.82 -13.67
C CYS A 288 -3.82 -5.94 -14.86
N TYR A 289 -2.74 -5.20 -14.75
CA TYR A 289 -2.13 -4.43 -15.83
C TYR A 289 -0.71 -4.91 -16.08
N ARG A 290 -0.32 -4.97 -17.35
CA ARG A 290 1.07 -5.07 -17.74
C ARG A 290 1.68 -3.66 -17.79
N TYR A 291 2.91 -3.48 -17.30
CA TYR A 291 3.59 -2.20 -17.34
C TYR A 291 4.96 -2.27 -18.01
N ASP A 292 5.45 -1.12 -18.47
CA ASP A 292 6.84 -0.88 -18.88
C ASP A 292 7.40 0.28 -18.03
N ALA A 293 8.31 -0.05 -17.13
CA ALA A 293 8.92 0.95 -16.24
C ALA A 293 9.82 1.96 -16.96
N THR A 294 10.20 1.72 -18.22
CA THR A 294 11.03 2.65 -19.00
C THR A 294 10.20 3.78 -19.60
N THR A 295 9.04 3.42 -20.14
CA THR A 295 8.10 4.38 -20.77
C THR A 295 7.03 4.87 -19.79
N ALA A 296 6.89 4.20 -18.65
CA ALA A 296 5.79 4.34 -17.70
C ALA A 296 4.41 4.03 -18.31
N ASP A 297 4.39 3.17 -19.32
CA ASP A 297 3.14 2.67 -19.92
C ASP A 297 2.52 1.57 -19.08
N ILE A 298 1.19 1.56 -19.02
CA ILE A 298 0.42 0.42 -18.48
C ILE A 298 -0.72 0.06 -19.43
N SER A 299 -1.05 -1.23 -19.49
CA SER A 299 -2.16 -1.76 -20.30
C SER A 299 -2.92 -2.83 -19.55
N LEU A 300 -4.25 -2.77 -19.61
CA LEU A 300 -5.12 -3.74 -18.94
C LEU A 300 -4.95 -5.14 -19.55
N VAL A 301 -4.73 -6.13 -18.69
CA VAL A 301 -4.67 -7.55 -19.05
C VAL A 301 -6.02 -8.21 -18.78
N GLN A 302 -6.58 -7.99 -17.58
CA GLN A 302 -7.80 -8.65 -17.13
C GLN A 302 -8.38 -7.96 -15.91
N THR A 303 -9.70 -7.99 -15.77
CA THR A 303 -10.42 -7.67 -14.54
C THR A 303 -11.23 -8.88 -14.08
N MET A 304 -11.17 -9.21 -12.79
CA MET A 304 -11.86 -10.34 -12.17
C MET A 304 -12.70 -9.90 -10.98
N PRO A 305 -13.88 -10.47 -10.73
CA PRO A 305 -14.66 -10.19 -9.51
C PRO A 305 -13.95 -10.75 -8.28
N THR A 306 -14.08 -10.04 -7.15
CA THR A 306 -13.50 -10.43 -5.85
C THR A 306 -14.51 -11.05 -4.90
N ILE A 307 -15.78 -11.10 -5.28
CA ILE A 307 -16.88 -11.71 -4.50
C ILE A 307 -17.67 -12.66 -5.40
N PRO A 308 -18.40 -13.62 -4.83
CA PRO A 308 -19.32 -14.49 -5.59
C PRO A 308 -20.41 -13.69 -6.28
N ALA A 309 -20.86 -14.14 -7.46
CA ALA A 309 -21.88 -13.44 -8.24
C ALA A 309 -23.26 -13.37 -7.53
N GLU A 310 -23.54 -14.31 -6.64
CA GLU A 310 -24.76 -14.37 -5.83
C GLU A 310 -24.76 -13.39 -4.65
N TYR A 311 -23.61 -12.78 -4.32
CA TYR A 311 -23.54 -11.79 -3.26
C TYR A 311 -24.00 -10.42 -3.77
N THR A 312 -25.18 -10.01 -3.35
CA THR A 312 -25.84 -8.77 -3.82
C THR A 312 -25.82 -7.62 -2.81
N MET A 313 -25.24 -7.86 -1.63
CA MET A 313 -25.11 -6.83 -0.60
C MET A 313 -23.96 -5.86 -0.94
N ASN A 314 -23.94 -4.72 -0.24
CA ASN A 314 -22.85 -3.75 -0.40
C ASN A 314 -21.50 -4.38 -0.09
N ASN A 315 -20.55 -4.20 -0.98
CA ASN A 315 -19.17 -4.60 -0.83
C ASN A 315 -18.24 -3.51 -1.37
N SER A 316 -17.10 -3.36 -0.73
CA SER A 316 -16.12 -2.32 -1.06
C SER A 316 -14.71 -2.90 -0.83
N PRO A 317 -14.11 -3.51 -1.87
CA PRO A 317 -12.73 -3.98 -1.77
C PRO A 317 -11.79 -2.88 -1.30
N ALA A 318 -10.76 -3.27 -0.54
CA ALA A 318 -9.94 -2.27 0.12
C ALA A 318 -8.44 -2.39 -0.19
N ASP A 319 -7.88 -3.56 0.00
CA ASP A 319 -6.43 -3.76 -0.09
C ASP A 319 -6.07 -4.90 -1.04
N VAL A 320 -4.84 -4.85 -1.55
CA VAL A 320 -4.31 -5.84 -2.48
C VAL A 320 -2.84 -6.06 -2.22
N HIS A 321 -2.43 -7.33 -2.10
CA HIS A 321 -1.02 -7.71 -1.98
C HIS A 321 -0.72 -8.93 -2.85
N VAL A 322 0.38 -8.85 -3.60
CA VAL A 322 0.98 -10.01 -4.23
C VAL A 322 1.79 -10.75 -3.19
N HIS A 323 1.60 -12.06 -3.10
CA HIS A 323 2.40 -12.90 -2.21
C HIS A 323 3.89 -12.81 -2.54
N PRO A 324 4.83 -12.84 -1.57
CA PRO A 324 6.27 -12.71 -1.82
C PRO A 324 6.83 -13.70 -2.85
N ASN A 325 6.23 -14.91 -2.99
CA ASN A 325 6.65 -15.86 -4.03
C ASN A 325 6.21 -15.47 -5.46
N GLY A 326 5.34 -14.47 -5.62
CA GLY A 326 4.84 -13.97 -6.91
C GLY A 326 3.77 -14.85 -7.58
N ARG A 327 3.36 -15.96 -6.97
CA ARG A 327 2.43 -16.92 -7.60
C ARG A 327 0.96 -16.57 -7.38
N PHE A 328 0.67 -15.74 -6.38
CA PHE A 328 -0.70 -15.41 -5.96
C PHE A 328 -0.85 -13.93 -5.66
N VAL A 329 -2.06 -13.41 -5.90
CA VAL A 329 -2.49 -12.08 -5.45
C VAL A 329 -3.78 -12.22 -4.63
N TYR A 330 -3.87 -11.42 -3.57
CA TYR A 330 -4.97 -11.42 -2.61
C TYR A 330 -5.62 -10.04 -2.57
N SER A 331 -6.94 -10.01 -2.37
CA SER A 331 -7.69 -8.76 -2.23
C SER A 331 -8.72 -8.85 -1.11
N SER A 332 -8.81 -7.84 -0.26
CA SER A 332 -9.78 -7.81 0.84
C SER A 332 -11.10 -7.17 0.43
N ASN A 333 -12.21 -7.67 0.99
CA ASN A 333 -13.58 -7.27 0.71
C ASN A 333 -14.29 -6.79 1.99
N ARG A 334 -14.53 -5.49 2.12
CA ARG A 334 -15.33 -4.89 3.20
C ARG A 334 -16.81 -4.99 2.85
N GLY A 335 -17.58 -5.70 3.62
CA GLY A 335 -18.98 -6.05 3.36
C GLY A 335 -19.13 -7.56 3.26
N HIS A 336 -18.55 -8.21 2.26
CA HIS A 336 -18.43 -9.67 2.19
C HIS A 336 -17.49 -10.23 3.28
N ASN A 337 -16.61 -9.39 3.82
CA ASN A 337 -15.69 -9.71 4.92
C ASN A 337 -14.79 -10.91 4.63
N SER A 338 -14.15 -10.88 3.49
CA SER A 338 -13.33 -11.97 2.95
C SER A 338 -12.04 -11.49 2.30
N LEU A 339 -11.18 -12.45 2.00
CA LEU A 339 -10.05 -12.33 1.10
C LEU A 339 -10.32 -13.16 -0.16
N ALA A 340 -10.32 -12.52 -1.33
CA ALA A 340 -10.29 -13.21 -2.62
C ALA A 340 -8.85 -13.53 -2.98
N ILE A 341 -8.60 -14.75 -3.46
CA ILE A 341 -7.28 -15.31 -3.74
C ILE A 341 -7.24 -15.71 -5.21
N PHE A 342 -6.24 -15.20 -5.93
CA PHE A 342 -6.05 -15.54 -7.34
C PHE A 342 -4.64 -16.07 -7.57
N ARG A 343 -4.54 -17.12 -8.40
CA ARG A 343 -3.28 -17.57 -8.98
C ARG A 343 -2.94 -16.69 -10.17
N ILE A 344 -1.68 -16.31 -10.27
CA ILE A 344 -1.14 -15.52 -11.38
C ILE A 344 -0.48 -16.47 -12.38
N ASP A 345 -0.84 -16.34 -13.65
CA ASP A 345 -0.11 -16.97 -14.76
C ASP A 345 1.14 -16.12 -15.08
N GLU A 346 2.31 -16.67 -14.92
CA GLU A 346 3.58 -15.94 -15.04
C GLU A 346 3.82 -15.39 -16.47
N GLY A 347 3.34 -16.05 -17.49
CA GLY A 347 3.54 -15.65 -18.89
C GLY A 347 2.63 -14.51 -19.33
N SER A 348 1.37 -14.53 -18.90
CA SER A 348 0.33 -13.60 -19.35
C SER A 348 -0.13 -12.59 -18.30
N GLY A 349 0.17 -12.80 -17.01
CA GLY A 349 -0.36 -12.02 -15.90
C GLY A 349 -1.86 -12.29 -15.61
N ARG A 350 -2.49 -13.22 -16.33
CA ARG A 350 -3.90 -13.54 -16.10
C ARG A 350 -4.12 -14.19 -14.74
N MET A 351 -5.24 -13.86 -14.17
CA MET A 351 -5.65 -14.34 -12.84
C MET A 351 -6.68 -15.47 -12.97
N THR A 352 -6.54 -16.48 -12.12
CA THR A 352 -7.56 -17.55 -11.93
C THR A 352 -7.94 -17.60 -10.46
N LEU A 353 -9.23 -17.55 -10.15
CA LEU A 353 -9.73 -17.60 -8.77
C LEU A 353 -9.36 -18.94 -8.12
N VAL A 354 -8.68 -18.87 -6.98
CA VAL A 354 -8.36 -20.02 -6.11
C VAL A 354 -9.48 -20.23 -5.10
N GLY A 355 -9.94 -19.12 -4.48
CA GLY A 355 -11.00 -19.18 -3.50
C GLY A 355 -11.29 -17.82 -2.86
N ILE A 356 -12.33 -17.77 -2.05
CA ILE A 356 -12.73 -16.60 -1.27
C ILE A 356 -12.90 -17.07 0.18
N VAL A 357 -12.07 -16.53 1.10
CA VAL A 357 -11.94 -17.01 2.47
C VAL A 357 -12.44 -15.92 3.44
N PRO A 358 -13.36 -16.22 4.38
CA PRO A 358 -13.79 -15.27 5.40
C PRO A 358 -12.61 -14.82 6.30
N THR A 359 -12.53 -13.53 6.64
CA THR A 359 -11.46 -12.98 7.48
C THR A 359 -11.67 -13.20 8.98
N GLN A 360 -12.77 -13.87 9.36
CA GLN A 360 -13.18 -14.11 10.77
C GLN A 360 -13.35 -12.80 11.56
N GLY A 361 -13.73 -11.74 10.86
CA GLY A 361 -14.03 -10.43 11.38
C GLY A 361 -14.77 -9.60 10.35
N ALA A 362 -15.06 -8.35 10.67
CA ALA A 362 -15.81 -7.45 9.81
C ALA A 362 -14.91 -6.29 9.30
N THR A 363 -15.18 -5.87 8.09
CA THR A 363 -14.51 -4.72 7.44
C THR A 363 -12.98 -4.89 7.38
N PRO A 364 -12.45 -5.93 6.70
CA PRO A 364 -11.01 -6.11 6.51
C PRO A 364 -10.45 -4.99 5.61
N ARG A 365 -10.07 -3.85 6.23
CA ARG A 365 -9.59 -2.67 5.51
C ARG A 365 -8.18 -2.84 4.97
N GLY A 366 -7.32 -3.55 5.71
CA GLY A 366 -5.97 -3.90 5.29
C GLY A 366 -5.61 -5.32 5.68
N PHE A 367 -4.58 -5.84 5.05
CA PHE A 367 -3.92 -7.09 5.43
C PHE A 367 -2.48 -7.04 4.93
N ASN A 368 -1.62 -7.89 5.46
CA ASN A 368 -0.28 -8.04 4.90
C ASN A 368 0.29 -9.42 5.20
N PHE A 369 1.29 -9.81 4.44
CA PHE A 369 2.09 -11.00 4.70
C PHE A 369 3.25 -10.66 5.61
N ASP A 370 3.67 -11.60 6.45
CA ASP A 370 5.00 -11.54 7.02
C ASP A 370 6.08 -11.62 5.91
N PRO A 371 7.30 -11.17 6.14
CA PRO A 371 8.34 -11.17 5.08
C PRO A 371 8.66 -12.55 4.51
N SER A 372 8.38 -13.63 5.23
CA SER A 372 8.57 -15.00 4.72
C SER A 372 7.42 -15.47 3.82
N GLY A 373 6.26 -14.80 3.86
CA GLY A 373 5.04 -15.20 3.17
C GLY A 373 4.32 -16.40 3.81
N ARG A 374 4.75 -16.88 4.98
CA ARG A 374 4.10 -18.02 5.64
C ARG A 374 2.82 -17.66 6.36
N PHE A 375 2.69 -16.41 6.76
CA PHE A 375 1.52 -15.90 7.47
C PHE A 375 0.93 -14.67 6.79
N LEU A 376 -0.39 -14.59 6.84
CA LEU A 376 -1.17 -13.42 6.46
C LEU A 376 -1.91 -12.89 7.68
N PHE A 377 -1.87 -11.57 7.89
CA PHE A 377 -2.50 -10.87 9.02
C PHE A 377 -3.62 -9.98 8.48
N ALA A 378 -4.87 -10.34 8.76
CA ALA A 378 -6.05 -9.60 8.32
C ALA A 378 -6.48 -8.59 9.40
N ALA A 379 -6.45 -7.29 9.04
CA ALA A 379 -6.87 -6.19 9.90
C ALA A 379 -8.36 -5.91 9.72
N ASN A 380 -9.16 -6.46 10.61
CA ASN A 380 -10.61 -6.34 10.61
C ASN A 380 -11.04 -5.08 11.37
N GLN A 381 -11.14 -3.96 10.67
CA GLN A 381 -11.46 -2.64 11.23
C GLN A 381 -12.78 -2.63 12.01
N GLY A 382 -13.81 -3.31 11.49
CA GLY A 382 -15.16 -3.30 12.05
C GLY A 382 -15.27 -4.07 13.37
N THR A 383 -14.59 -5.22 13.48
CA THR A 383 -14.55 -6.03 14.70
C THR A 383 -13.40 -5.67 15.63
N GLY A 384 -12.46 -4.83 15.21
CA GLY A 384 -11.36 -4.38 16.05
C GLY A 384 -10.37 -5.50 16.38
N ASN A 385 -9.95 -6.30 15.39
CA ASN A 385 -9.00 -7.39 15.62
C ASN A 385 -8.08 -7.65 14.40
N ILE A 386 -6.95 -8.26 14.70
CA ILE A 386 -6.07 -8.92 13.70
C ILE A 386 -6.26 -10.41 13.82
N VAL A 387 -6.52 -11.09 12.70
CA VAL A 387 -6.60 -12.55 12.60
C VAL A 387 -5.46 -13.05 11.74
N THR A 388 -4.75 -14.08 12.22
CA THR A 388 -3.62 -14.67 11.50
C THR A 388 -4.03 -15.93 10.75
N PHE A 389 -3.60 -16.02 9.50
CA PHE A 389 -3.77 -17.17 8.63
C PHE A 389 -2.41 -17.76 8.26
N ALA A 390 -2.28 -19.07 8.27
CA ALA A 390 -1.19 -19.77 7.60
C ALA A 390 -1.45 -19.78 6.09
N VAL A 391 -0.42 -19.53 5.31
CA VAL A 391 -0.46 -19.50 3.84
C VAL A 391 0.21 -20.75 3.29
N ASP A 392 -0.50 -21.51 2.48
CA ASP A 392 0.10 -22.57 1.68
C ASP A 392 0.72 -21.94 0.41
N GLY A 393 2.05 -21.93 0.34
CA GLY A 393 2.79 -21.28 -0.75
C GLY A 393 2.63 -21.96 -2.12
N ASP A 394 2.10 -23.19 -2.19
CA ASP A 394 1.89 -23.93 -3.44
C ASP A 394 0.49 -23.80 -4.00
N SER A 395 -0.51 -23.83 -3.15
CA SER A 395 -1.91 -23.67 -3.53
C SER A 395 -2.41 -22.23 -3.41
N GLY A 396 -1.80 -21.41 -2.56
CA GLY A 396 -2.26 -20.06 -2.21
C GLY A 396 -3.39 -20.04 -1.18
N THR A 397 -3.81 -21.20 -0.67
CA THR A 397 -4.93 -21.27 0.28
C THR A 397 -4.56 -20.74 1.66
N LEU A 398 -5.57 -20.24 2.38
CA LEU A 398 -5.44 -19.70 3.73
C LEU A 398 -6.11 -20.64 4.73
N THR A 399 -5.38 -20.94 5.81
CA THR A 399 -5.92 -21.68 6.96
C THR A 399 -5.79 -20.82 8.23
N PRO A 400 -6.89 -20.55 8.96
CA PRO A 400 -6.79 -19.83 10.23
C PRO A 400 -5.86 -20.56 11.20
N THR A 401 -4.92 -19.84 11.81
CA THR A 401 -4.02 -20.43 12.83
C THR A 401 -4.67 -20.55 14.22
N GLY A 402 -5.79 -19.87 14.42
CA GLY A 402 -6.41 -19.65 15.72
C GLY A 402 -5.83 -18.45 16.47
N ALA A 403 -4.73 -17.86 16.00
CA ALA A 403 -4.17 -16.66 16.60
C ALA A 403 -5.00 -15.43 16.22
N LYS A 404 -5.38 -14.66 17.25
CA LYS A 404 -6.16 -13.43 17.15
C LYS A 404 -5.73 -12.47 18.24
N VAL A 405 -5.66 -11.18 17.93
CA VAL A 405 -5.40 -10.11 18.90
C VAL A 405 -6.37 -8.95 18.68
N ASP A 406 -6.85 -8.35 19.76
CA ASP A 406 -7.71 -7.19 19.70
C ASP A 406 -6.89 -5.92 19.52
N VAL A 407 -7.26 -5.14 18.51
CA VAL A 407 -6.66 -3.83 18.18
C VAL A 407 -7.80 -2.90 17.76
N PRO A 408 -8.00 -1.76 18.42
CA PRO A 408 -9.07 -0.84 18.05
C PRO A 408 -8.94 -0.36 16.61
N ARG A 409 -9.93 -0.66 15.77
CA ARG A 409 -10.06 -0.18 14.37
C ARG A 409 -8.77 -0.32 13.52
N PRO A 410 -8.16 -1.51 13.43
CA PRO A 410 -6.93 -1.70 12.70
C PRO A 410 -7.16 -1.53 11.18
N VAL A 411 -6.25 -0.86 10.49
CA VAL A 411 -6.40 -0.55 9.05
C VAL A 411 -5.20 -0.92 8.20
N CYS A 412 -4.02 -1.07 8.80
CA CYS A 412 -2.78 -1.42 8.11
C CYS A 412 -1.87 -2.21 9.05
N VAL A 413 -1.15 -3.18 8.52
CA VAL A 413 -0.12 -3.96 9.23
C VAL A 413 1.17 -3.91 8.43
N GLN A 414 2.28 -3.51 9.08
CA GLN A 414 3.61 -3.52 8.46
C GLN A 414 4.60 -4.24 9.38
N PHE A 415 5.71 -4.70 8.82
CA PHE A 415 6.67 -5.51 9.55
C PHE A 415 8.07 -4.94 9.47
N ALA A 416 8.83 -5.04 10.56
CA ALA A 416 10.27 -4.84 10.58
C ALA A 416 10.97 -5.97 11.33
N ALA A 417 12.12 -6.39 10.81
CA ALA A 417 13.02 -7.31 11.48
C ALA A 417 14.14 -6.49 12.18
N VAL A 418 14.25 -6.59 13.50
CA VAL A 418 15.22 -5.88 14.33
C VAL A 418 16.13 -6.83 15.10
#